data_0e6199ab9cd7a4473a61cb768b86ee32
#
_entry.id   0e6199ab9cd7a4473a61cb768b86ee32
#
_cell.length_a   1.000
_cell.length_b   1.000
_cell.length_c   1.000
_cell.angle_alpha   90.00
_cell.angle_beta   90.00
_cell.angle_gamma   90.00
#
_symmetry.space_group_name_H-M   'P 1'
#
loop_
_entity.id
_entity.type
_entity.pdbx_description
1 polymer ?
#
loop_
_entity_poly.entity_id
_entity_poly.type
_entity_poly.pdbx_seq_one_letter_code
_entity_poly.pdbx_strand_id
1 'polypeptide(L)'
;MNHSNSILGMPRQIVWGYIGIIIFMMGDGLEIGWLSPWLHGHGFSVQETSLLFSAYGVTVALASWLSGVFAEALGGKRTMVLGLTFYIIGTIFFVGFAIPSQNLALMLPAYALRGLGYPLFAYSFLVWISYRSEQKTLGAAVGWFWFVFTGGLNVLGALYSIWAIEYLGHINTLWSSLFWVVLGGFFTLVLNKDKLPSNQGSSKEKLKEILKGITIMKDEPKVLLGGIVRVINTTAQFAFPVFLPIYLSSFGIPTSKWLAVWSTIFVGNIIFNLIFGIVGDKIGWRNTVMYFGGIGSGISVLLMGYVPIWTDGNIVLLTVVGFCWGAFIAAYVPLSALIPSLVKQDKGAALSVLNLGAGLPVFVGSMIVYLFIGSIQAIGVIWVLAILYFISTILTYFIKMPKHMQSGEHETA
;
A
#
# COMPACT_ATOMS: atom_id res chain seq x y z
N MET A 1 -25.45 -30.65 9.74
CA MET A 1 -25.15 -29.24 10.01
C MET A 1 -23.84 -28.91 9.32
N ASN A 2 -23.90 -28.31 8.12
CA ASN A 2 -22.70 -27.81 7.45
C ASN A 2 -22.18 -26.60 8.24
N HIS A 3 -21.20 -26.84 9.12
CA HIS A 3 -20.45 -25.73 9.68
C HIS A 3 -19.75 -25.03 8.51
N SER A 4 -20.17 -23.83 8.18
CA SER A 4 -19.50 -23.02 7.18
C SER A 4 -18.00 -22.92 7.54
N ASN A 5 -17.14 -23.37 6.63
CA ASN A 5 -15.66 -23.34 6.82
C ASN A 5 -15.11 -21.90 6.88
N SER A 6 -15.98 -20.89 6.94
CA SER A 6 -15.64 -19.47 6.94
C SER A 6 -16.38 -18.71 8.06
N ILE A 7 -15.71 -17.68 8.61
CA ILE A 7 -16.26 -16.69 9.53
C ILE A 7 -16.26 -15.35 8.79
N LEU A 8 -17.45 -14.80 8.49
CA LEU A 8 -17.59 -13.56 7.73
C LEU A 8 -16.85 -13.58 6.36
N GLY A 9 -16.75 -14.77 5.75
CA GLY A 9 -15.99 -14.96 4.51
C GLY A 9 -14.51 -15.27 4.70
N MET A 10 -13.94 -15.08 5.88
CA MET A 10 -12.55 -15.48 6.21
C MET A 10 -12.48 -16.99 6.45
N PRO A 11 -11.48 -17.71 5.88
CA PRO A 11 -11.27 -19.11 6.18
C PRO A 11 -10.98 -19.31 7.66
N ARG A 12 -11.82 -20.12 8.34
CA ARG A 12 -11.74 -20.34 9.80
C ARG A 12 -10.37 -20.81 10.27
N GLN A 13 -9.69 -21.57 9.44
CA GLN A 13 -8.39 -22.19 9.75
C GLN A 13 -7.26 -21.17 9.91
N ILE A 14 -7.39 -19.98 9.28
CA ILE A 14 -6.35 -18.94 9.24
C ILE A 14 -6.82 -17.59 9.78
N VAL A 15 -7.91 -17.54 10.54
CA VAL A 15 -8.45 -16.29 11.12
C VAL A 15 -7.43 -15.56 11.99
N TRP A 16 -6.62 -16.29 12.76
CA TRP A 16 -5.54 -15.72 13.55
C TRP A 16 -4.50 -14.97 12.70
N GLY A 17 -4.36 -15.36 11.43
CA GLY A 17 -3.49 -14.65 10.50
C GLY A 17 -3.98 -13.24 10.19
N TYR A 18 -5.28 -13.00 10.05
CA TYR A 18 -5.81 -11.66 9.86
C TYR A 18 -5.54 -10.75 11.05
N ILE A 19 -5.69 -11.31 12.28
CA ILE A 19 -5.34 -10.60 13.52
C ILE A 19 -3.83 -10.32 13.54
N GLY A 20 -3.01 -11.28 13.16
CA GLY A 20 -1.57 -11.10 13.09
C GLY A 20 -1.16 -10.06 12.04
N ILE A 21 -1.81 -10.03 10.87
CA ILE A 21 -1.54 -9.02 9.83
C ILE A 21 -1.87 -7.61 10.32
N ILE A 22 -3.01 -7.36 10.95
CA ILE A 22 -3.34 -6.00 11.42
C ILE A 22 -2.33 -5.51 12.47
N ILE A 23 -1.89 -6.40 13.37
CA ILE A 23 -0.88 -6.09 14.41
C ILE A 23 0.49 -5.85 13.78
N PHE A 24 0.92 -6.72 12.85
CA PHE A 24 2.18 -6.57 12.14
C PHE A 24 2.22 -5.25 11.36
N MET A 25 1.17 -4.99 10.58
CA MET A 25 1.08 -3.78 9.76
C MET A 25 0.97 -2.51 10.61
N MET A 26 0.38 -2.56 11.81
CA MET A 26 0.43 -1.47 12.76
C MET A 26 1.89 -1.18 13.18
N GLY A 27 2.67 -2.22 13.46
CA GLY A 27 4.09 -2.07 13.81
C GLY A 27 4.94 -1.55 12.65
N ASP A 28 4.66 -1.96 11.41
CA ASP A 28 5.35 -1.46 10.21
C ASP A 28 4.96 0.00 9.90
N GLY A 29 3.68 0.33 10.07
CA GLY A 29 3.12 1.64 9.72
C GLY A 29 3.34 2.74 10.73
N LEU A 30 3.82 2.42 11.94
CA LEU A 30 3.89 3.41 13.02
C LEU A 30 4.82 4.61 12.75
N GLU A 31 5.74 4.49 11.83
CA GLU A 31 6.67 5.58 11.46
C GLU A 31 6.16 6.46 10.32
N ILE A 32 5.09 6.02 9.65
CA ILE A 32 4.53 6.74 8.51
C ILE A 32 3.99 8.11 8.95
N GLY A 33 4.48 9.15 8.30
CA GLY A 33 4.00 10.51 8.51
C GLY A 33 4.73 11.33 9.57
N TRP A 34 5.62 10.74 10.38
CA TRP A 34 6.42 11.49 11.35
C TRP A 34 7.94 11.26 11.25
N LEU A 35 8.37 10.13 10.68
CA LEU A 35 9.83 9.86 10.58
C LEU A 35 10.55 10.91 9.74
N SER A 36 9.99 11.31 8.58
CA SER A 36 10.59 12.34 7.73
C SER A 36 10.69 13.70 8.44
N PRO A 37 9.63 14.29 9.00
CA PRO A 37 9.76 15.55 9.73
C PRO A 37 10.67 15.44 10.97
N TRP A 38 10.71 14.29 11.63
CA TRP A 38 11.63 14.09 12.75
C TRP A 38 13.10 14.06 12.30
N LEU A 39 13.44 13.36 11.23
CA LEU A 39 14.78 13.37 10.64
C LEU A 39 15.14 14.78 10.14
N HIS A 40 14.19 15.51 9.55
CA HIS A 40 14.39 16.88 9.12
C HIS A 40 14.75 17.78 10.30
N GLY A 41 14.08 17.63 11.44
CA GLY A 41 14.41 18.32 12.69
C GLY A 41 15.81 17.96 13.26
N HIS A 42 16.41 16.85 12.80
CA HIS A 42 17.77 16.40 13.15
C HIS A 42 18.81 16.74 12.07
N GLY A 43 18.50 17.63 11.13
CA GLY A 43 19.43 18.17 10.17
C GLY A 43 19.45 17.50 8.79
N PHE A 44 18.63 16.46 8.55
CA PHE A 44 18.51 15.88 7.23
C PHE A 44 17.59 16.73 6.34
N SER A 45 17.99 16.95 5.11
CA SER A 45 17.11 17.59 4.12
C SER A 45 15.94 16.70 3.72
N VAL A 46 14.89 17.31 3.16
CA VAL A 46 13.74 16.55 2.62
C VAL A 46 14.20 15.63 1.49
N GLN A 47 15.19 16.02 0.70
CA GLN A 47 15.78 15.17 -0.34
C GLN A 47 16.46 13.93 0.26
N GLU A 48 17.26 14.07 1.31
CA GLU A 48 17.93 12.94 1.96
C GLU A 48 16.93 11.97 2.58
N THR A 49 15.88 12.47 3.23
CA THR A 49 14.80 11.62 3.74
C THR A 49 14.01 10.96 2.62
N SER A 50 13.77 11.66 1.51
CA SER A 50 13.11 11.08 0.33
C SER A 50 13.96 9.98 -0.31
N LEU A 51 15.27 10.14 -0.36
CA LEU A 51 16.19 9.10 -0.84
C LEU A 51 16.16 7.87 0.08
N LEU A 52 16.08 8.07 1.40
CA LEU A 52 15.93 6.99 2.38
C LEU A 52 14.65 6.19 2.13
N PHE A 53 13.51 6.85 1.97
CA PHE A 53 12.24 6.19 1.66
C PHE A 53 12.25 5.55 0.27
N SER A 54 12.99 6.12 -0.70
CA SER A 54 13.15 5.51 -2.02
C SER A 54 13.93 4.20 -1.96
N ALA A 55 15.02 4.14 -1.18
CA ALA A 55 15.78 2.92 -0.97
C ALA A 55 14.93 1.80 -0.34
N TYR A 56 14.11 2.15 0.67
CA TYR A 56 13.10 1.26 1.23
C TYR A 56 12.10 0.81 0.15
N GLY A 57 11.61 1.74 -0.67
CA GLY A 57 10.64 1.47 -1.73
C GLY A 57 11.13 0.51 -2.80
N VAL A 58 12.43 0.55 -3.17
CA VAL A 58 13.04 -0.42 -4.10
C VAL A 58 12.92 -1.84 -3.56
N THR A 59 13.28 -2.05 -2.31
CA THR A 59 13.23 -3.38 -1.69
C THR A 59 11.81 -3.85 -1.45
N VAL A 60 10.88 -2.93 -1.12
CA VAL A 60 9.45 -3.22 -1.06
C VAL A 60 8.92 -3.69 -2.41
N ALA A 61 9.24 -3.00 -3.50
CA ALA A 61 8.80 -3.37 -4.84
C ALA A 61 9.33 -4.77 -5.24
N LEU A 62 10.61 -5.04 -5.01
CA LEU A 62 11.23 -6.33 -5.28
C LEU A 62 10.60 -7.44 -4.44
N ALA A 63 10.46 -7.24 -3.14
CA ALA A 63 9.89 -8.22 -2.23
C ALA A 63 8.39 -8.47 -2.53
N SER A 64 7.64 -7.44 -2.90
CA SER A 64 6.23 -7.56 -3.31
C SER A 64 6.08 -8.45 -4.55
N TRP A 65 6.94 -8.24 -5.52
CA TRP A 65 6.95 -9.03 -6.75
C TRP A 65 7.35 -10.50 -6.49
N LEU A 66 8.37 -10.73 -5.66
CA LEU A 66 8.92 -12.06 -5.39
C LEU A 66 8.19 -12.83 -4.28
N SER A 67 7.34 -12.17 -3.49
CA SER A 67 6.67 -12.78 -2.33
C SER A 67 5.84 -14.01 -2.68
N GLY A 68 5.11 -13.97 -3.79
CA GLY A 68 4.32 -15.10 -4.29
C GLY A 68 5.20 -16.31 -4.63
N VAL A 69 6.32 -16.08 -5.34
CA VAL A 69 7.29 -17.13 -5.72
C VAL A 69 7.90 -17.78 -4.48
N PHE A 70 8.33 -16.97 -3.53
CA PHE A 70 8.92 -17.48 -2.30
C PHE A 70 7.89 -18.22 -1.44
N ALA A 71 6.65 -17.71 -1.36
CA ALA A 71 5.58 -18.38 -0.63
C ALA A 71 5.27 -19.77 -1.18
N GLU A 72 5.34 -19.93 -2.48
CA GLU A 72 5.10 -21.22 -3.12
C GLU A 72 6.35 -22.13 -3.13
N ALA A 73 7.56 -21.56 -3.34
CA ALA A 73 8.80 -22.33 -3.39
C ALA A 73 9.29 -22.80 -2.01
N LEU A 74 9.28 -21.90 -1.02
CA LEU A 74 9.76 -22.16 0.35
C LEU A 74 8.63 -22.58 1.30
N GLY A 75 7.37 -22.32 0.89
CA GLY A 75 6.18 -22.41 1.72
C GLY A 75 5.86 -21.10 2.43
N GLY A 76 4.56 -20.78 2.54
CA GLY A 76 4.11 -19.48 3.06
C GLY A 76 4.68 -19.12 4.43
N LYS A 77 4.67 -20.04 5.42
CA LYS A 77 5.23 -19.77 6.76
C LYS A 77 6.72 -19.43 6.75
N ARG A 78 7.53 -20.15 5.95
CA ARG A 78 8.97 -19.86 5.87
C ARG A 78 9.26 -18.52 5.25
N THR A 79 8.51 -18.13 4.21
CA THR A 79 8.62 -16.81 3.58
C THR A 79 8.21 -15.70 4.54
N MET A 80 7.16 -15.92 5.34
CA MET A 80 6.75 -14.98 6.38
C MET A 80 7.81 -14.83 7.48
N VAL A 81 8.43 -15.93 7.92
CA VAL A 81 9.55 -15.90 8.88
C VAL A 81 10.73 -15.11 8.31
N LEU A 82 11.05 -15.28 7.01
CA LEU A 82 12.07 -14.50 6.32
C LEU A 82 11.74 -13.00 6.36
N GLY A 83 10.51 -12.62 6.03
CA GLY A 83 10.05 -11.23 6.09
C GLY A 83 10.16 -10.64 7.49
N LEU A 84 9.69 -11.38 8.51
CA LEU A 84 9.82 -10.98 9.91
C LEU A 84 11.29 -10.79 10.32
N THR A 85 12.17 -11.71 9.90
CA THR A 85 13.61 -11.67 10.20
C THR A 85 14.27 -10.43 9.57
N PHE A 86 14.00 -10.14 8.29
CA PHE A 86 14.52 -8.95 7.63
C PHE A 86 14.03 -7.66 8.30
N TYR A 87 12.76 -7.62 8.70
CA TYR A 87 12.22 -6.48 9.42
C TYR A 87 12.94 -6.25 10.75
N ILE A 88 13.10 -7.31 11.55
CA ILE A 88 13.77 -7.25 12.86
C ILE A 88 15.22 -6.79 12.70
N ILE A 89 15.99 -7.46 11.84
CA ILE A 89 17.39 -7.12 11.59
C ILE A 89 17.51 -5.69 11.07
N GLY A 90 16.72 -5.33 10.04
CA GLY A 90 16.71 -3.98 9.48
C GLY A 90 16.38 -2.92 10.53
N THR A 91 15.40 -3.17 11.41
CA THR A 91 15.06 -2.23 12.49
C THR A 91 16.18 -2.10 13.51
N ILE A 92 16.81 -3.21 13.93
CA ILE A 92 17.94 -3.16 14.87
C ILE A 92 19.10 -2.35 14.29
N PHE A 93 19.45 -2.56 13.03
CA PHE A 93 20.52 -1.79 12.38
C PHE A 93 20.13 -0.34 12.17
N PHE A 94 18.89 -0.09 11.73
CA PHE A 94 18.42 1.27 11.46
C PHE A 94 18.34 2.10 12.73
N VAL A 95 17.62 1.61 13.76
CA VAL A 95 17.37 2.36 14.99
C VAL A 95 18.54 2.31 15.95
N GLY A 96 19.26 1.16 16.03
CA GLY A 96 20.34 0.97 16.99
C GLY A 96 21.69 1.54 16.53
N PHE A 97 21.93 1.60 15.25
CA PHE A 97 23.26 1.99 14.73
C PHE A 97 23.19 3.13 13.71
N ALA A 98 22.30 3.05 12.72
CA ALA A 98 22.30 4.00 11.61
C ALA A 98 21.78 5.39 12.03
N ILE A 99 20.65 5.47 12.73
CA ILE A 99 20.13 6.75 13.26
C ILE A 99 21.11 7.42 14.21
N PRO A 100 21.68 6.74 15.24
CA PRO A 100 22.65 7.37 16.13
C PRO A 100 23.91 7.86 15.44
N SER A 101 24.34 7.22 14.35
CA SER A 101 25.51 7.65 13.58
C SER A 101 25.27 8.92 12.77
N GLN A 102 24.03 9.33 12.56
CA GLN A 102 23.61 10.42 11.67
C GLN A 102 24.22 10.33 10.26
N ASN A 103 24.52 9.12 9.80
CA ASN A 103 25.16 8.86 8.53
C ASN A 103 24.16 8.25 7.53
N LEU A 104 23.78 9.03 6.52
CA LEU A 104 22.83 8.60 5.49
C LEU A 104 23.30 7.32 4.76
N ALA A 105 24.61 7.17 4.52
CA ALA A 105 25.15 6.00 3.84
C ALA A 105 24.96 4.69 4.63
N LEU A 106 24.84 4.76 5.96
CA LEU A 106 24.49 3.62 6.82
C LEU A 106 22.98 3.46 6.95
N MET A 107 22.24 4.57 6.94
CA MET A 107 20.77 4.54 7.05
C MET A 107 20.11 3.91 5.83
N LEU A 108 20.61 4.19 4.62
CA LEU A 108 20.07 3.67 3.36
C LEU A 108 19.98 2.14 3.33
N PRO A 109 21.07 1.37 3.50
CA PRO A 109 21.00 -0.09 3.45
C PRO A 109 20.23 -0.70 4.65
N ALA A 110 20.32 -0.10 5.84
CA ALA A 110 19.61 -0.58 7.01
C ALA A 110 18.08 -0.46 6.83
N TYR A 111 17.62 0.69 6.33
CA TYR A 111 16.22 0.94 6.07
C TYR A 111 15.71 0.15 4.85
N ALA A 112 16.53 0.03 3.79
CA ALA A 112 16.23 -0.82 2.65
C ALA A 112 16.05 -2.29 3.04
N LEU A 113 16.89 -2.82 3.94
CA LEU A 113 16.76 -4.19 4.44
C LEU A 113 15.40 -4.42 5.12
N ARG A 114 14.92 -3.43 5.89
CA ARG A 114 13.62 -3.45 6.54
C ARG A 114 12.47 -3.50 5.53
N GLY A 115 12.63 -2.85 4.37
CA GLY A 115 11.65 -2.84 3.28
C GLY A 115 11.35 -4.21 2.67
N LEU A 116 12.21 -5.23 2.88
CA LEU A 116 11.91 -6.61 2.51
C LEU A 116 10.87 -7.25 3.45
N GLY A 117 10.65 -6.67 4.63
CA GLY A 117 9.91 -7.28 5.72
C GLY A 117 8.43 -7.52 5.40
N TYR A 118 7.66 -6.44 5.34
CA TYR A 118 6.19 -6.57 5.24
C TYR A 118 5.72 -7.26 3.95
N PRO A 119 6.33 -7.03 2.75
CA PRO A 119 5.81 -7.69 1.57
C PRO A 119 6.00 -9.20 1.62
N LEU A 120 7.15 -9.67 2.09
CA LEU A 120 7.38 -11.11 2.27
C LEU A 120 6.45 -11.70 3.35
N PHE A 121 6.11 -10.92 4.38
CA PHE A 121 5.21 -11.36 5.43
C PHE A 121 3.75 -11.32 4.97
N ALA A 122 3.23 -10.16 4.64
CA ALA A 122 1.80 -9.95 4.40
C ALA A 122 1.33 -10.57 3.08
N TYR A 123 2.09 -10.44 2.00
CA TYR A 123 1.65 -10.99 0.71
C TYR A 123 1.79 -12.51 0.64
N SER A 124 2.69 -13.12 1.42
CA SER A 124 2.69 -14.57 1.58
C SER A 124 1.44 -15.06 2.31
N PHE A 125 0.90 -14.27 3.25
CA PHE A 125 -0.38 -14.57 3.87
C PHE A 125 -1.54 -14.42 2.89
N LEU A 126 -1.50 -13.42 2.00
CA LEU A 126 -2.49 -13.27 0.93
C LEU A 126 -2.51 -14.49 -0.01
N VAL A 127 -1.34 -15.03 -0.35
CA VAL A 127 -1.24 -16.30 -1.09
C VAL A 127 -1.90 -17.43 -0.27
N TRP A 128 -1.65 -17.51 1.03
CA TRP A 128 -2.25 -18.50 1.90
C TRP A 128 -3.79 -18.41 1.93
N ILE A 129 -4.34 -17.20 1.96
CA ILE A 129 -5.77 -16.94 1.85
C ILE A 129 -6.32 -17.54 0.56
N SER A 130 -5.65 -17.35 -0.58
CA SER A 130 -6.13 -17.84 -1.88
C SER A 130 -6.22 -19.36 -1.96
N TYR A 131 -5.34 -20.07 -1.24
CA TYR A 131 -5.37 -21.56 -1.18
C TYR A 131 -6.41 -22.12 -0.19
N ARG A 132 -6.86 -21.31 0.79
CA ARG A 132 -7.78 -21.77 1.84
C ARG A 132 -9.20 -21.25 1.68
N SER A 133 -9.41 -20.31 0.80
CA SER A 133 -10.73 -19.75 0.52
C SER A 133 -11.45 -20.56 -0.55
N GLU A 134 -12.72 -20.83 -0.32
CA GLU A 134 -13.60 -21.31 -1.37
C GLU A 134 -13.81 -20.20 -2.42
N GLN A 135 -14.01 -20.57 -3.69
CA GLN A 135 -14.17 -19.61 -4.77
C GLN A 135 -15.30 -18.60 -4.52
N LYS A 136 -16.37 -19.02 -3.85
CA LYS A 136 -17.52 -18.18 -3.48
C LYS A 136 -17.19 -17.12 -2.42
N THR A 137 -16.21 -17.36 -1.56
CA THR A 137 -15.83 -16.48 -0.43
C THR A 137 -14.47 -15.82 -0.61
N LEU A 138 -13.74 -16.14 -1.68
CA LEU A 138 -12.40 -15.62 -1.94
C LEU A 138 -12.38 -14.09 -1.99
N GLY A 139 -13.35 -13.46 -2.64
CA GLY A 139 -13.44 -12.00 -2.70
C GLY A 139 -13.58 -11.35 -1.32
N ALA A 140 -14.45 -11.93 -0.46
CA ALA A 140 -14.61 -11.46 0.92
C ALA A 140 -13.33 -11.67 1.74
N ALA A 141 -12.67 -12.82 1.61
CA ALA A 141 -11.43 -13.12 2.32
C ALA A 141 -10.30 -12.16 1.95
N VAL A 142 -10.14 -11.85 0.67
CA VAL A 142 -9.17 -10.85 0.17
C VAL A 142 -9.57 -9.44 0.60
N GLY A 143 -10.86 -9.12 0.61
CA GLY A 143 -11.38 -7.85 1.13
C GLY A 143 -11.00 -7.64 2.60
N TRP A 144 -11.16 -8.65 3.44
CA TRP A 144 -10.70 -8.63 4.83
C TRP A 144 -9.18 -8.47 4.96
N PHE A 145 -8.40 -9.10 4.06
CA PHE A 145 -6.95 -8.90 4.04
C PHE A 145 -6.59 -7.42 3.84
N TRP A 146 -7.16 -6.78 2.83
CA TRP A 146 -6.88 -5.37 2.57
C TRP A 146 -7.41 -4.44 3.66
N PHE A 147 -8.53 -4.79 4.28
CA PHE A 147 -9.06 -4.07 5.44
C PHE A 147 -8.07 -4.08 6.60
N VAL A 148 -7.58 -5.26 7.02
CA VAL A 148 -6.64 -5.38 8.14
C VAL A 148 -5.26 -4.84 7.78
N PHE A 149 -4.81 -5.00 6.54
CA PHE A 149 -3.56 -4.45 6.04
C PHE A 149 -3.57 -2.92 6.09
N THR A 150 -4.54 -2.28 5.46
CA THR A 150 -4.66 -0.81 5.42
C THR A 150 -4.99 -0.23 6.79
N GLY A 151 -5.87 -0.88 7.54
CA GLY A 151 -6.25 -0.49 8.90
C GLY A 151 -5.06 -0.53 9.86
N GLY A 152 -4.23 -1.57 9.80
CA GLY A 152 -2.99 -1.65 10.58
C GLY A 152 -2.00 -0.57 10.17
N LEU A 153 -1.63 -0.58 8.89
CA LEU A 153 -0.56 0.27 8.33
C LEU A 153 -0.82 1.77 8.49
N ASN A 154 -2.00 2.23 8.10
CA ASN A 154 -2.25 3.66 7.94
C ASN A 154 -3.17 4.25 9.03
N VAL A 155 -4.01 3.44 9.69
CA VAL A 155 -4.91 3.94 10.73
C VAL A 155 -4.33 3.68 12.11
N LEU A 156 -4.17 2.39 12.50
CA LEU A 156 -3.71 2.04 13.84
C LEU A 156 -2.25 2.46 14.07
N GLY A 157 -1.38 2.33 13.08
CA GLY A 157 0.02 2.78 13.16
C GLY A 157 0.11 4.26 13.48
N ALA A 158 -0.62 5.11 12.74
CA ALA A 158 -0.63 6.55 12.97
C ALA A 158 -1.25 6.94 14.32
N LEU A 159 -2.39 6.35 14.70
CA LEU A 159 -3.03 6.62 16.00
C LEU A 159 -2.15 6.18 17.18
N TYR A 160 -1.53 5.01 17.08
CA TYR A 160 -0.58 4.55 18.08
C TYR A 160 0.61 5.52 18.21
N SER A 161 1.14 6.02 17.10
CA SER A 161 2.29 6.92 17.09
C SER A 161 2.00 8.25 17.75
N ILE A 162 0.77 8.78 17.69
CA ILE A 162 0.39 9.99 18.41
C ILE A 162 0.63 9.80 19.91
N TRP A 163 0.13 8.69 20.47
CA TRP A 163 0.31 8.34 21.86
C TRP A 163 1.77 7.96 22.18
N ALA A 164 2.37 7.09 21.38
CA ALA A 164 3.69 6.55 21.67
C ALA A 164 4.79 7.62 21.63
N ILE A 165 4.73 8.57 20.71
CA ILE A 165 5.70 9.67 20.65
C ILE A 165 5.61 10.55 21.89
N GLU A 166 4.40 10.83 22.37
CA GLU A 166 4.19 11.64 23.56
C GLU A 166 4.76 11.00 24.83
N TYR A 167 4.56 9.68 25.00
CA TYR A 167 4.94 8.99 26.25
C TYR A 167 6.29 8.27 26.17
N LEU A 168 6.70 7.79 25.03
CA LEU A 168 7.94 7.02 24.84
C LEU A 168 9.03 7.81 24.13
N GLY A 169 8.67 8.87 23.39
CA GLY A 169 9.56 9.57 22.50
C GLY A 169 9.77 8.84 21.16
N HIS A 170 10.33 9.53 20.17
CA HIS A 170 10.44 9.05 18.79
C HIS A 170 11.26 7.75 18.65
N ILE A 171 12.44 7.68 19.29
CA ILE A 171 13.33 6.51 19.19
C ILE A 171 12.69 5.27 19.81
N ASN A 172 12.10 5.38 21.00
CA ASN A 172 11.44 4.24 21.63
C ASN A 172 10.15 3.84 20.89
N THR A 173 9.48 4.79 20.24
CA THR A 173 8.38 4.48 19.33
C THR A 173 8.86 3.61 18.16
N LEU A 174 10.02 3.91 17.56
CA LEU A 174 10.60 3.03 16.52
C LEU A 174 10.96 1.65 17.09
N TRP A 175 11.56 1.58 18.29
CA TRP A 175 11.86 0.29 18.92
C TRP A 175 10.59 -0.51 19.23
N SER A 176 9.49 0.14 19.59
CA SER A 176 8.22 -0.53 19.86
C SER A 176 7.65 -1.24 18.63
N SER A 177 8.08 -0.87 17.42
CA SER A 177 7.70 -1.58 16.19
C SER A 177 8.06 -3.07 16.26
N LEU A 178 9.20 -3.41 16.87
CA LEU A 178 9.63 -4.82 17.05
C LEU A 178 8.63 -5.60 17.90
N PHE A 179 8.11 -5.01 18.97
CA PHE A 179 7.09 -5.65 19.79
C PHE A 179 5.85 -6.00 18.94
N TRP A 180 5.35 -5.05 18.16
CA TRP A 180 4.14 -5.24 17.37
C TRP A 180 4.35 -6.23 16.22
N VAL A 181 5.48 -6.17 15.49
CA VAL A 181 5.72 -7.11 14.39
C VAL A 181 5.98 -8.52 14.88
N VAL A 182 6.66 -8.69 16.03
CA VAL A 182 6.85 -10.01 16.66
C VAL A 182 5.53 -10.55 17.17
N LEU A 183 4.70 -9.73 17.81
CA LEU A 183 3.37 -10.10 18.25
C LEU A 183 2.47 -10.51 17.06
N GLY A 184 2.47 -9.73 15.98
CA GLY A 184 1.77 -10.08 14.74
C GLY A 184 2.28 -11.38 14.12
N GLY A 185 3.60 -11.58 14.14
CA GLY A 185 4.24 -12.82 13.75
C GLY A 185 3.77 -14.02 14.59
N PHE A 186 3.69 -13.86 15.91
CA PHE A 186 3.20 -14.90 16.82
C PHE A 186 1.76 -15.31 16.47
N PHE A 187 0.84 -14.35 16.31
CA PHE A 187 -0.54 -14.64 15.92
C PHE A 187 -0.62 -15.37 14.57
N THR A 188 0.16 -14.94 13.59
CA THR A 188 0.07 -15.52 12.23
C THR A 188 0.80 -16.84 12.10
N LEU A 189 1.98 -17.01 12.72
CA LEU A 189 2.85 -18.16 12.50
C LEU A 189 2.63 -19.27 13.53
N VAL A 190 2.32 -18.91 14.78
CA VAL A 190 2.22 -19.89 15.89
C VAL A 190 0.77 -20.29 16.11
N LEU A 191 -0.17 -19.33 16.20
CA LEU A 191 -1.58 -19.64 16.49
C LEU A 191 -2.30 -20.25 15.28
N ASN A 192 -1.89 -19.93 14.05
CA ASN A 192 -2.36 -20.65 12.88
C ASN A 192 -1.67 -22.03 12.80
N LYS A 193 -2.39 -23.05 13.20
CA LYS A 193 -1.91 -24.45 13.14
C LYS A 193 -1.88 -25.01 11.71
N ASP A 194 -2.60 -24.38 10.78
CA ASP A 194 -2.63 -24.79 9.39
C ASP A 194 -1.26 -24.61 8.71
N LYS A 195 -0.99 -25.42 7.69
CA LYS A 195 0.22 -25.32 6.87
C LYS A 195 -0.18 -25.14 5.43
N LEU A 196 0.35 -24.10 4.78
CA LEU A 196 0.24 -23.98 3.35
C LEU A 196 0.98 -25.15 2.69
N PRO A 197 0.37 -25.96 1.85
CA PRO A 197 1.07 -26.99 1.11
C PRO A 197 2.18 -26.31 0.29
N SER A 198 3.42 -26.74 0.48
CA SER A 198 4.48 -26.39 -0.46
C SER A 198 4.18 -27.13 -1.76
N ASN A 199 3.69 -26.39 -2.75
CA ASN A 199 3.48 -26.98 -4.05
C ASN A 199 4.86 -27.21 -4.67
N GLN A 200 5.23 -28.47 -4.90
CA GLN A 200 6.52 -28.89 -5.44
C GLN A 200 6.66 -28.60 -6.96
N GLY A 201 5.90 -27.62 -7.47
CA GLY A 201 6.13 -27.12 -8.82
C GLY A 201 7.53 -26.54 -8.93
N SER A 202 8.23 -26.87 -10.00
CA SER A 202 9.60 -26.39 -10.23
C SER A 202 9.69 -24.87 -10.07
N SER A 203 10.64 -24.39 -9.27
CA SER A 203 10.94 -22.96 -9.13
C SER A 203 11.16 -22.26 -10.49
N LYS A 204 11.56 -23.03 -11.51
CA LYS A 204 11.70 -22.57 -12.91
C LYS A 204 10.36 -22.26 -13.58
N GLU A 205 9.30 -23.04 -13.29
CA GLU A 205 7.97 -22.79 -13.89
C GLU A 205 7.36 -21.52 -13.30
N LYS A 206 7.57 -21.28 -12.03
CA LYS A 206 7.06 -20.08 -11.32
C LYS A 206 7.82 -18.82 -11.70
N LEU A 207 9.15 -18.90 -11.85
CA LEU A 207 9.93 -17.81 -12.44
C LEU A 207 9.47 -17.51 -13.87
N LYS A 208 9.09 -18.54 -14.64
CA LYS A 208 8.51 -18.38 -15.98
C LYS A 208 7.15 -17.68 -15.94
N GLU A 209 6.31 -17.94 -14.94
CA GLU A 209 5.03 -17.21 -14.76
C GLU A 209 5.23 -15.73 -14.41
N ILE A 210 6.23 -15.41 -13.60
CA ILE A 210 6.60 -14.01 -13.32
C ILE A 210 7.11 -13.31 -14.57
N LEU A 211 7.97 -14.00 -15.35
CA LEU A 211 8.45 -13.48 -16.62
C LEU A 211 7.30 -13.32 -17.64
N LYS A 212 6.25 -14.14 -17.57
CA LYS A 212 5.01 -13.91 -18.33
C LYS A 212 4.32 -12.59 -17.96
N GLY A 213 4.42 -12.12 -16.72
CA GLY A 213 3.95 -10.79 -16.33
C GLY A 213 4.65 -9.67 -17.11
N ILE A 214 5.93 -9.85 -17.47
CA ILE A 214 6.65 -8.89 -18.31
C ILE A 214 6.23 -9.02 -19.79
N THR A 215 6.10 -10.24 -20.29
CA THR A 215 5.69 -10.47 -21.70
C THR A 215 4.27 -10.01 -21.96
N ILE A 216 3.33 -10.24 -21.03
CA ILE A 216 1.95 -9.81 -21.17
C ILE A 216 1.78 -8.30 -21.30
N MET A 217 2.66 -7.51 -20.69
CA MET A 217 2.65 -6.05 -20.85
C MET A 217 3.00 -5.62 -22.28
N LYS A 218 3.79 -6.44 -23.00
CA LYS A 218 4.13 -6.21 -24.40
C LYS A 218 3.03 -6.71 -25.32
N ASP A 219 2.46 -7.88 -25.03
CA ASP A 219 1.46 -8.53 -25.86
C ASP A 219 0.09 -7.86 -25.72
N GLU A 220 -0.25 -7.36 -24.53
CA GLU A 220 -1.50 -6.66 -24.21
C GLU A 220 -1.22 -5.29 -23.60
N PRO A 221 -1.02 -4.25 -24.41
CA PRO A 221 -0.67 -2.89 -23.92
C PRO A 221 -1.66 -2.30 -22.92
N LYS A 222 -2.93 -2.73 -22.95
CA LYS A 222 -3.94 -2.29 -21.98
C LYS A 222 -3.64 -2.78 -20.56
N VAL A 223 -2.99 -3.94 -20.42
CA VAL A 223 -2.54 -4.45 -19.12
C VAL A 223 -1.41 -3.57 -18.57
N LEU A 224 -0.47 -3.15 -19.45
CA LEU A 224 0.56 -2.18 -19.07
C LEU A 224 -0.06 -0.85 -18.61
N LEU A 225 -1.03 -0.30 -19.36
CA LEU A 225 -1.75 0.91 -18.95
C LEU A 225 -2.40 0.74 -17.58
N GLY A 226 -3.04 -0.40 -17.33
CA GLY A 226 -3.62 -0.72 -16.03
C GLY A 226 -2.59 -0.78 -14.90
N GLY A 227 -1.41 -1.34 -15.18
CA GLY A 227 -0.28 -1.34 -14.25
C GLY A 227 0.18 0.07 -13.90
N ILE A 228 0.35 0.95 -14.90
CA ILE A 228 0.72 2.36 -14.70
C ILE A 228 -0.36 3.10 -13.89
N VAL A 229 -1.63 2.92 -14.23
CA VAL A 229 -2.76 3.50 -13.47
C VAL A 229 -2.74 3.01 -12.03
N ARG A 230 -2.41 1.73 -11.79
CA ARG A 230 -2.27 1.18 -10.44
C ARG A 230 -1.10 1.80 -9.66
N VAL A 231 0.02 2.07 -10.31
CA VAL A 231 1.14 2.80 -9.69
C VAL A 231 0.69 4.20 -9.27
N ILE A 232 0.06 4.94 -10.19
CA ILE A 232 -0.39 6.31 -9.92
C ILE A 232 -1.37 6.36 -8.74
N ASN A 233 -2.27 5.36 -8.62
CA ASN A 233 -3.29 5.30 -7.57
C ASN A 233 -2.73 5.62 -6.17
N THR A 234 -1.64 4.99 -5.78
CA THR A 234 -1.09 5.11 -4.43
C THR A 234 0.23 5.89 -4.36
N THR A 235 0.69 6.49 -5.46
CA THR A 235 1.93 7.28 -5.48
C THR A 235 1.90 8.43 -4.47
N ALA A 236 0.80 9.20 -4.39
CA ALA A 236 0.67 10.28 -3.42
C ALA A 236 0.61 9.77 -1.97
N GLN A 237 0.10 8.56 -1.73
CA GLN A 237 0.09 7.93 -0.41
C GLN A 237 1.51 7.77 0.15
N PHE A 238 2.51 7.53 -0.70
CA PHE A 238 3.89 7.36 -0.27
C PHE A 238 4.74 8.62 -0.44
N ALA A 239 4.27 9.59 -1.22
CA ALA A 239 4.90 10.90 -1.32
C ALA A 239 4.54 11.82 -0.12
N PHE A 240 3.28 11.90 0.25
CA PHE A 240 2.79 12.81 1.28
C PHE A 240 3.48 12.66 2.65
N PRO A 241 3.66 11.47 3.21
CA PRO A 241 4.35 11.32 4.49
C PRO A 241 5.77 11.89 4.53
N VAL A 242 6.39 12.05 3.36
CA VAL A 242 7.78 12.51 3.26
C VAL A 242 7.89 14.03 3.37
N PHE A 243 7.00 14.80 2.74
CA PHE A 243 7.13 16.26 2.68
C PHE A 243 5.93 17.02 3.26
N LEU A 244 4.72 16.45 3.18
CA LEU A 244 3.49 17.19 3.53
C LEU A 244 3.43 17.60 5.00
N PRO A 245 3.82 16.77 6.01
CA PRO A 245 3.84 17.23 7.40
C PRO A 245 4.81 18.39 7.64
N ILE A 246 5.94 18.42 6.92
CA ILE A 246 6.90 19.55 6.99
C ILE A 246 6.26 20.81 6.39
N TYR A 247 5.61 20.68 5.25
CA TYR A 247 4.86 21.76 4.63
C TYR A 247 3.73 22.28 5.53
N LEU A 248 2.95 21.40 6.14
CA LEU A 248 1.85 21.76 7.03
C LEU A 248 2.32 22.44 8.33
N SER A 249 3.54 22.14 8.80
CA SER A 249 4.10 22.77 9.99
C SER A 249 4.30 24.28 9.80
N SER A 250 4.52 24.76 8.58
CA SER A 250 4.60 26.20 8.26
C SER A 250 3.28 26.95 8.43
N PHE A 251 2.15 26.23 8.50
CA PHE A 251 0.81 26.76 8.83
C PHE A 251 0.40 26.44 10.28
N GLY A 252 1.34 26.13 11.16
CA GLY A 252 1.07 25.84 12.57
C GLY A 252 0.36 24.49 12.83
N ILE A 253 0.33 23.58 11.85
CA ILE A 253 -0.24 22.24 12.01
C ILE A 253 0.87 21.28 12.48
N PRO A 254 0.85 20.84 13.75
CA PRO A 254 1.86 19.94 14.29
C PRO A 254 1.69 18.52 13.73
N THR A 255 2.77 17.72 13.76
CA THR A 255 2.80 16.35 13.26
C THR A 255 1.72 15.46 13.89
N SER A 256 1.38 15.64 15.17
CA SER A 256 0.30 14.89 15.82
C SER A 256 -1.07 15.11 15.17
N LYS A 257 -1.38 16.36 14.80
CA LYS A 257 -2.62 16.66 14.06
C LYS A 257 -2.60 16.09 12.63
N TRP A 258 -1.44 16.16 11.98
CA TRP A 258 -1.27 15.50 10.68
C TRP A 258 -1.52 13.99 10.75
N LEU A 259 -1.00 13.30 11.75
CA LEU A 259 -1.23 11.86 11.94
C LEU A 259 -2.72 11.53 12.12
N ALA A 260 -3.49 12.39 12.80
CA ALA A 260 -4.94 12.26 12.92
C ALA A 260 -5.64 12.44 11.55
N VAL A 261 -5.22 13.44 10.75
CA VAL A 261 -5.70 13.63 9.37
C VAL A 261 -5.37 12.39 8.54
N TRP A 262 -4.14 11.88 8.64
CA TRP A 262 -3.69 10.68 7.92
C TRP A 262 -4.57 9.46 8.24
N SER A 263 -4.83 9.19 9.51
CA SER A 263 -5.74 8.12 9.91
C SER A 263 -7.14 8.30 9.33
N THR A 264 -7.66 9.53 9.33
CA THR A 264 -8.99 9.85 8.80
C THR A 264 -9.08 9.63 7.28
N ILE A 265 -8.00 9.94 6.53
CA ILE A 265 -7.87 9.62 5.09
C ILE A 265 -8.13 8.13 4.86
N PHE A 266 -7.47 7.27 5.63
CA PHE A 266 -7.54 5.83 5.39
C PHE A 266 -8.78 5.17 6.01
N VAL A 267 -9.41 5.77 7.01
CA VAL A 267 -10.78 5.41 7.41
C VAL A 267 -11.74 5.66 6.23
N GLY A 268 -11.65 6.82 5.58
CA GLY A 268 -12.40 7.11 4.35
C GLY A 268 -12.13 6.08 3.24
N ASN A 269 -10.84 5.77 3.00
CA ASN A 269 -10.44 4.78 2.01
C ASN A 269 -11.08 3.39 2.27
N ILE A 270 -11.02 2.90 3.50
CA ILE A 270 -11.59 1.59 3.88
C ILE A 270 -13.11 1.57 3.66
N ILE A 271 -13.83 2.60 4.08
CA ILE A 271 -15.29 2.71 3.92
C ILE A 271 -15.65 2.72 2.43
N PHE A 272 -14.97 3.58 1.66
CA PHE A 272 -15.28 3.77 0.25
C PHE A 272 -14.79 2.64 -0.66
N ASN A 273 -13.88 1.78 -0.22
CA ASN A 273 -13.54 0.54 -0.94
C ASN A 273 -14.78 -0.33 -1.18
N LEU A 274 -15.67 -0.46 -0.18
CA LEU A 274 -16.93 -1.20 -0.33
C LEU A 274 -17.90 -0.45 -1.24
N ILE A 275 -18.02 0.86 -1.07
CA ILE A 275 -18.96 1.70 -1.84
C ILE A 275 -18.57 1.69 -3.32
N PHE A 276 -17.29 1.89 -3.65
CA PHE A 276 -16.83 1.91 -5.05
C PHE A 276 -16.77 0.53 -5.71
N GLY A 277 -16.74 -0.55 -4.95
CA GLY A 277 -17.03 -1.88 -5.48
C GLY A 277 -18.45 -1.91 -6.09
N ILE A 278 -19.46 -1.50 -5.32
CA ILE A 278 -20.88 -1.47 -5.76
C ILE A 278 -21.11 -0.42 -6.86
N VAL A 279 -20.54 0.77 -6.70
CA VAL A 279 -20.68 1.85 -7.70
C VAL A 279 -20.04 1.44 -9.02
N GLY A 280 -18.87 0.76 -8.96
CA GLY A 280 -18.18 0.24 -10.15
C GLY A 280 -19.04 -0.72 -10.96
N ASP A 281 -19.78 -1.58 -10.29
CA ASP A 281 -20.70 -2.53 -10.95
C ASP A 281 -21.89 -1.81 -11.62
N LYS A 282 -22.34 -0.67 -11.06
CA LYS A 282 -23.50 0.09 -11.59
C LYS A 282 -23.16 1.04 -12.73
N ILE A 283 -22.08 1.82 -12.61
CA ILE A 283 -21.71 2.87 -13.60
C ILE A 283 -20.57 2.45 -14.53
N GLY A 284 -20.07 1.23 -14.32
CA GLY A 284 -18.95 0.65 -15.06
C GLY A 284 -17.59 0.90 -14.42
N TRP A 285 -16.79 -0.14 -14.33
CA TRP A 285 -15.46 -0.15 -13.68
C TRP A 285 -14.53 0.94 -14.20
N ARG A 286 -14.47 1.11 -15.54
CA ARG A 286 -13.65 2.14 -16.19
C ARG A 286 -14.07 3.55 -15.77
N ASN A 287 -15.37 3.85 -15.79
CA ASN A 287 -15.90 5.17 -15.48
C ASN A 287 -15.63 5.53 -14.01
N THR A 288 -15.78 4.55 -13.10
CA THR A 288 -15.46 4.73 -11.68
C THR A 288 -14.01 5.14 -11.46
N VAL A 289 -13.07 4.44 -12.10
CA VAL A 289 -11.64 4.75 -12.01
C VAL A 289 -11.33 6.11 -12.62
N MET A 290 -11.92 6.45 -13.78
CA MET A 290 -11.65 7.73 -14.47
C MET A 290 -12.13 8.93 -13.66
N TYR A 291 -13.43 8.95 -13.31
CA TYR A 291 -14.04 10.15 -12.74
C TYR A 291 -13.71 10.31 -11.26
N PHE A 292 -13.92 9.27 -10.46
CA PHE A 292 -13.65 9.36 -9.01
C PHE A 292 -12.18 9.13 -8.72
N GLY A 293 -11.60 8.06 -9.25
CA GLY A 293 -10.18 7.75 -9.04
C GLY A 293 -9.27 8.85 -9.58
N GLY A 294 -9.30 9.11 -10.87
CA GLY A 294 -8.39 10.06 -11.51
C GLY A 294 -8.72 11.52 -11.21
N ILE A 295 -9.90 11.99 -11.64
CA ILE A 295 -10.27 13.42 -11.48
C ILE A 295 -10.47 13.76 -10.00
N GLY A 296 -11.24 12.93 -9.26
CA GLY A 296 -11.51 13.19 -7.85
C GLY A 296 -10.25 13.21 -6.99
N SER A 297 -9.34 12.24 -7.16
CA SER A 297 -8.07 12.24 -6.44
C SER A 297 -7.17 13.41 -6.84
N GLY A 298 -7.09 13.76 -8.14
CA GLY A 298 -6.28 14.86 -8.60
C GLY A 298 -6.72 16.20 -7.99
N ILE A 299 -8.02 16.47 -7.97
CA ILE A 299 -8.59 17.67 -7.34
C ILE A 299 -8.30 17.66 -5.82
N SER A 300 -8.53 16.54 -5.16
CA SER A 300 -8.32 16.44 -3.72
C SER A 300 -6.85 16.63 -3.33
N VAL A 301 -5.90 16.12 -4.13
CA VAL A 301 -4.47 16.35 -3.93
C VAL A 301 -4.12 17.84 -4.03
N LEU A 302 -4.67 18.56 -5.02
CA LEU A 302 -4.50 20.01 -5.11
C LEU A 302 -5.06 20.70 -3.86
N LEU A 303 -6.27 20.33 -3.44
CA LEU A 303 -6.89 20.90 -2.24
C LEU A 303 -6.09 20.62 -0.97
N MET A 304 -5.45 19.46 -0.84
CA MET A 304 -4.53 19.17 0.29
C MET A 304 -3.38 20.19 0.38
N GLY A 305 -2.93 20.73 -0.74
CA GLY A 305 -1.91 21.76 -0.77
C GLY A 305 -2.45 23.19 -0.59
N TYR A 306 -3.58 23.50 -1.21
CA TYR A 306 -4.08 24.89 -1.25
C TYR A 306 -4.97 25.27 -0.07
N VAL A 307 -5.69 24.32 0.53
CA VAL A 307 -6.55 24.59 1.70
C VAL A 307 -5.76 25.21 2.86
N PRO A 308 -4.56 24.70 3.23
CA PRO A 308 -3.77 25.37 4.26
C PRO A 308 -3.43 26.82 3.93
N ILE A 309 -3.15 27.16 2.66
CA ILE A 309 -2.87 28.52 2.21
C ILE A 309 -4.11 29.41 2.33
N TRP A 310 -5.27 28.95 1.84
CA TRP A 310 -6.49 29.76 1.77
C TRP A 310 -7.16 29.96 3.13
N THR A 311 -6.87 29.10 4.11
CA THR A 311 -7.59 29.07 5.38
C THR A 311 -6.68 29.22 6.60
N ASP A 312 -5.41 29.62 6.37
CA ASP A 312 -4.39 29.75 7.41
C ASP A 312 -4.30 28.50 8.31
N GLY A 313 -4.24 27.35 7.67
CA GLY A 313 -4.05 26.06 8.38
C GLY A 313 -5.31 25.50 9.03
N ASN A 314 -6.51 25.73 8.52
CA ASN A 314 -7.74 25.15 9.06
C ASN A 314 -7.71 23.62 8.99
N ILE A 315 -7.48 23.01 10.16
CA ILE A 315 -7.33 21.56 10.28
C ILE A 315 -8.63 20.79 10.00
N VAL A 316 -9.79 21.37 10.28
CA VAL A 316 -11.09 20.71 10.02
C VAL A 316 -11.32 20.57 8.54
N LEU A 317 -11.10 21.65 7.77
CA LEU A 317 -11.27 21.61 6.32
C LEU A 317 -10.22 20.71 5.67
N LEU A 318 -8.98 20.73 6.14
CA LEU A 318 -7.94 19.82 5.68
C LEU A 318 -8.32 18.35 5.93
N THR A 319 -8.92 18.05 7.09
CA THR A 319 -9.40 16.69 7.42
C THR A 319 -10.52 16.24 6.48
N VAL A 320 -11.46 17.13 6.18
CA VAL A 320 -12.55 16.84 5.22
C VAL A 320 -11.98 16.55 3.82
N VAL A 321 -11.07 17.39 3.35
CA VAL A 321 -10.41 17.18 2.04
C VAL A 321 -9.61 15.89 2.03
N GLY A 322 -8.89 15.61 3.11
CA GLY A 322 -8.16 14.35 3.28
C GLY A 322 -9.08 13.12 3.23
N PHE A 323 -10.19 13.16 3.96
CA PHE A 323 -11.20 12.09 3.90
C PHE A 323 -11.75 11.87 2.48
N CYS A 324 -12.04 12.95 1.76
CA CYS A 324 -12.47 12.87 0.36
C CYS A 324 -11.38 12.26 -0.53
N TRP A 325 -10.11 12.66 -0.35
CA TRP A 325 -9.00 12.02 -1.06
C TRP A 325 -8.91 10.52 -0.76
N GLY A 326 -9.01 10.13 0.50
CA GLY A 326 -9.06 8.73 0.91
C GLY A 326 -10.20 7.96 0.24
N ALA A 327 -11.38 8.56 0.16
CA ALA A 327 -12.52 8.01 -0.56
C ALA A 327 -12.21 7.83 -2.05
N PHE A 328 -11.64 8.84 -2.71
CA PHE A 328 -11.40 8.79 -4.16
C PHE A 328 -10.28 7.83 -4.56
N ILE A 329 -9.23 7.66 -3.78
CA ILE A 329 -8.22 6.61 -4.06
C ILE A 329 -8.81 5.19 -3.93
N ALA A 330 -9.90 5.00 -3.19
CA ALA A 330 -10.62 3.74 -3.16
C ALA A 330 -11.36 3.43 -4.48
N ALA A 331 -11.66 4.43 -5.29
CA ALA A 331 -12.32 4.25 -6.59
C ALA A 331 -11.47 3.51 -7.64
N TYR A 332 -10.22 3.17 -7.31
CA TYR A 332 -9.37 2.31 -8.14
C TYR A 332 -9.56 0.80 -7.87
N VAL A 333 -10.35 0.41 -6.86
CA VAL A 333 -10.66 -1.01 -6.56
C VAL A 333 -11.13 -1.79 -7.79
N PRO A 334 -12.00 -1.25 -8.67
CA PRO A 334 -12.44 -1.96 -9.86
C PRO A 334 -11.33 -2.33 -10.86
N LEU A 335 -10.13 -1.75 -10.78
CA LEU A 335 -8.98 -2.18 -11.62
C LEU A 335 -8.67 -3.66 -11.46
N SER A 336 -8.85 -4.20 -10.24
CA SER A 336 -8.59 -5.61 -9.96
C SER A 336 -9.54 -6.56 -10.69
N ALA A 337 -10.71 -6.09 -11.11
CA ALA A 337 -11.64 -6.81 -11.96
C ALA A 337 -11.43 -6.46 -13.45
N LEU A 338 -11.24 -5.18 -13.76
CA LEU A 338 -11.11 -4.67 -15.12
C LEU A 338 -9.89 -5.25 -15.85
N ILE A 339 -8.70 -5.24 -15.24
CA ILE A 339 -7.47 -5.62 -15.94
C ILE A 339 -7.41 -7.11 -16.25
N PRO A 340 -7.71 -8.04 -15.33
CA PRO A 340 -7.77 -9.46 -15.69
C PRO A 340 -8.84 -9.81 -16.71
N SER A 341 -9.90 -9.01 -16.85
CA SER A 341 -10.95 -9.23 -17.84
C SER A 341 -10.52 -8.89 -19.26
N LEU A 342 -9.43 -8.15 -19.45
CA LEU A 342 -8.88 -7.80 -20.77
C LEU A 342 -8.22 -8.98 -21.47
N VAL A 343 -7.81 -9.99 -20.70
CA VAL A 343 -7.11 -11.17 -21.22
C VAL A 343 -7.98 -12.42 -21.14
N LYS A 344 -7.99 -13.22 -22.20
CA LYS A 344 -8.73 -14.50 -22.24
C LYS A 344 -8.01 -15.59 -21.45
N GLN A 345 -6.69 -15.61 -21.55
CA GLN A 345 -5.78 -16.52 -20.86
C GLN A 345 -4.78 -15.72 -20.04
N ASP A 346 -4.02 -16.37 -19.16
CA ASP A 346 -2.97 -15.73 -18.35
C ASP A 346 -3.46 -14.59 -17.43
N LYS A 347 -4.69 -14.69 -16.89
CA LYS A 347 -5.24 -13.73 -15.92
C LYS A 347 -4.32 -13.52 -14.71
N GLY A 348 -3.60 -14.58 -14.32
CA GLY A 348 -2.59 -14.51 -13.26
C GLY A 348 -1.43 -13.57 -13.61
N ALA A 349 -0.97 -13.58 -14.86
CA ALA A 349 0.07 -12.67 -15.31
C ALA A 349 -0.42 -11.20 -15.30
N ALA A 350 -1.66 -10.95 -15.70
CA ALA A 350 -2.26 -9.62 -15.61
C ALA A 350 -2.40 -9.12 -14.16
N LEU A 351 -2.76 -10.00 -13.23
CA LEU A 351 -2.79 -9.71 -11.80
C LEU A 351 -1.40 -9.44 -11.23
N SER A 352 -0.36 -10.14 -11.71
CA SER A 352 1.02 -9.89 -11.25
C SER A 352 1.50 -8.48 -11.63
N VAL A 353 1.07 -7.93 -12.76
CA VAL A 353 1.32 -6.53 -13.16
C VAL A 353 0.66 -5.56 -12.19
N LEU A 354 -0.58 -5.83 -11.76
CA LEU A 354 -1.25 -5.01 -10.76
C LEU A 354 -0.59 -5.10 -9.37
N ASN A 355 -0.08 -6.27 -9.00
CA ASN A 355 0.63 -6.47 -7.73
C ASN A 355 1.98 -5.71 -7.73
N LEU A 356 2.73 -5.76 -8.84
CA LEU A 356 3.91 -4.92 -9.02
C LEU A 356 3.53 -3.44 -8.94
N GLY A 357 2.43 -3.05 -9.58
CA GLY A 357 1.86 -1.70 -9.51
C GLY A 357 1.41 -1.28 -8.11
N ALA A 358 1.19 -2.22 -7.19
CA ALA A 358 0.89 -1.92 -5.79
C ALA A 358 2.16 -1.72 -4.93
N GLY A 359 3.28 -2.35 -5.28
CA GLY A 359 4.55 -2.21 -4.55
C GLY A 359 5.40 -1.02 -5.02
N LEU A 360 5.41 -0.73 -6.32
CA LEU A 360 6.21 0.35 -6.92
C LEU A 360 5.92 1.75 -6.38
N PRO A 361 4.70 2.13 -5.97
CA PRO A 361 4.39 3.49 -5.49
C PRO A 361 5.24 3.93 -4.30
N VAL A 362 5.70 3.02 -3.46
CA VAL A 362 6.59 3.32 -2.33
C VAL A 362 7.89 3.96 -2.83
N PHE A 363 8.46 3.40 -3.90
CA PHE A 363 9.62 3.96 -4.57
C PHE A 363 9.27 5.22 -5.38
N VAL A 364 8.24 5.15 -6.23
CA VAL A 364 7.88 6.23 -7.17
C VAL A 364 7.46 7.50 -6.42
N GLY A 365 6.65 7.37 -5.36
CA GLY A 365 6.21 8.52 -4.55
C GLY A 365 7.38 9.24 -3.89
N SER A 366 8.25 8.50 -3.22
CA SER A 366 9.43 9.08 -2.56
C SER A 366 10.43 9.65 -3.57
N MET A 367 10.62 8.98 -4.71
CA MET A 367 11.53 9.45 -5.78
C MET A 367 11.03 10.74 -6.44
N ILE A 368 9.72 10.92 -6.63
CA ILE A 368 9.14 12.18 -7.10
C ILE A 368 9.49 13.32 -6.12
N VAL A 369 9.34 13.08 -4.82
CA VAL A 369 9.73 14.08 -3.82
C VAL A 369 11.22 14.39 -3.92
N TYR A 370 12.08 13.36 -3.96
CA TYR A 370 13.54 13.52 -4.10
C TYR A 370 13.93 14.39 -5.29
N LEU A 371 13.35 14.12 -6.45
CA LEU A 371 13.71 14.80 -7.70
C LEU A 371 13.21 16.25 -7.77
N PHE A 372 12.05 16.52 -7.21
CA PHE A 372 11.34 17.77 -7.49
C PHE A 372 11.28 18.75 -6.30
N ILE A 373 11.36 18.28 -5.04
CA ILE A 373 11.14 19.16 -3.87
C ILE A 373 12.12 20.34 -3.82
N GLY A 374 13.36 20.13 -4.21
CA GLY A 374 14.40 21.16 -4.21
C GLY A 374 14.22 22.24 -5.27
N SER A 375 13.59 21.90 -6.41
CA SER A 375 13.44 22.82 -7.54
C SER A 375 12.09 23.52 -7.58
N ILE A 376 10.98 22.82 -7.26
CA ILE A 376 9.62 23.37 -7.39
C ILE A 376 8.87 23.43 -6.06
N GLN A 377 9.53 23.10 -4.93
CA GLN A 377 8.99 23.12 -3.58
C GLN A 377 7.74 22.23 -3.39
N ALA A 378 7.11 22.29 -2.20
CA ALA A 378 5.99 21.42 -1.84
C ALA A 378 4.77 21.56 -2.78
N ILE A 379 4.40 22.80 -3.12
CA ILE A 379 3.26 23.05 -4.04
C ILE A 379 3.53 22.50 -5.42
N GLY A 380 4.74 22.62 -5.94
CA GLY A 380 5.11 22.04 -7.22
C GLY A 380 5.04 20.50 -7.20
N VAL A 381 5.48 19.86 -6.13
CA VAL A 381 5.33 18.39 -5.96
C VAL A 381 3.86 17.99 -5.92
N ILE A 382 3.00 18.75 -5.23
CA ILE A 382 1.54 18.54 -5.21
C ILE A 382 0.96 18.61 -6.63
N TRP A 383 1.40 19.57 -7.45
CA TRP A 383 1.00 19.65 -8.86
C TRP A 383 1.46 18.43 -9.66
N VAL A 384 2.70 17.97 -9.49
CA VAL A 384 3.18 16.73 -10.15
C VAL A 384 2.29 15.55 -9.79
N LEU A 385 1.96 15.36 -8.51
CA LEU A 385 1.09 14.28 -8.06
C LEU A 385 -0.33 14.40 -8.63
N ALA A 386 -0.90 15.59 -8.66
CA ALA A 386 -2.22 15.83 -9.23
C ALA A 386 -2.26 15.57 -10.75
N ILE A 387 -1.24 16.02 -11.48
CA ILE A 387 -1.08 15.76 -12.91
C ILE A 387 -1.02 14.24 -13.19
N LEU A 388 -0.32 13.47 -12.36
CA LEU A 388 -0.31 12.02 -12.50
C LEU A 388 -1.73 11.42 -12.37
N TYR A 389 -2.56 11.91 -11.45
CA TYR A 389 -3.95 11.46 -11.36
C TYR A 389 -4.76 11.84 -12.62
N PHE A 390 -4.58 13.03 -13.17
CA PHE A 390 -5.23 13.40 -14.43
C PHE A 390 -4.71 12.56 -15.60
N ILE A 391 -3.41 12.24 -15.63
CA ILE A 391 -2.86 11.29 -16.60
C ILE A 391 -3.50 9.91 -16.42
N SER A 392 -3.71 9.44 -15.18
CA SER A 392 -4.38 8.15 -14.94
C SER A 392 -5.79 8.11 -15.52
N THR A 393 -6.52 9.24 -15.51
CA THR A 393 -7.82 9.38 -16.18
C THR A 393 -7.71 9.15 -17.68
N ILE A 394 -6.72 9.80 -18.32
CA ILE A 394 -6.48 9.66 -19.76
C ILE A 394 -6.08 8.23 -20.11
N LEU A 395 -5.16 7.65 -19.35
CA LEU A 395 -4.74 6.24 -19.57
C LEU A 395 -5.91 5.28 -19.41
N THR A 396 -6.74 5.46 -18.40
CA THR A 396 -7.93 4.63 -18.15
C THR A 396 -8.96 4.76 -19.28
N TYR A 397 -9.07 5.93 -19.91
CA TYR A 397 -9.95 6.12 -21.07
C TYR A 397 -9.60 5.16 -22.22
N PHE A 398 -8.33 4.83 -22.41
CA PHE A 398 -7.87 3.89 -23.44
C PHE A 398 -8.04 2.42 -23.03
N ILE A 399 -8.32 2.12 -21.77
CA ILE A 399 -8.59 0.76 -21.29
C ILE A 399 -10.06 0.41 -21.58
N LYS A 400 -10.37 0.08 -22.85
CA LYS A 400 -11.73 -0.32 -23.28
C LYS A 400 -11.90 -1.82 -23.13
N MET A 401 -13.02 -2.24 -22.51
CA MET A 401 -13.41 -3.66 -22.47
C MET A 401 -13.71 -4.18 -23.89
N PRO A 402 -13.41 -5.45 -24.16
CA PRO A 402 -13.83 -6.09 -25.40
C PRO A 402 -15.36 -6.07 -25.57
N LYS A 403 -15.85 -5.84 -26.79
CA LYS A 403 -17.30 -5.69 -27.08
C LYS A 403 -18.16 -6.89 -26.62
N HIS A 404 -17.61 -8.09 -26.63
CA HIS A 404 -18.32 -9.30 -26.20
C HIS A 404 -18.58 -9.39 -24.69
N MET A 405 -17.93 -8.54 -23.86
CA MET A 405 -18.20 -8.44 -22.42
C MET A 405 -19.14 -7.26 -22.08
N GLN A 406 -19.32 -6.32 -23.01
CA GLN A 406 -20.26 -5.20 -22.84
C GLN A 406 -21.71 -5.63 -23.04
N SER A 407 -21.97 -6.72 -23.80
CA SER A 407 -23.31 -7.25 -24.03
C SER A 407 -23.87 -8.11 -22.90
N GLY A 408 -23.03 -8.57 -21.98
CA GLY A 408 -23.48 -9.33 -20.79
C GLY A 408 -24.01 -8.48 -19.63
N GLU A 409 -23.77 -7.17 -19.64
CA GLU A 409 -24.24 -6.25 -18.59
C GLU A 409 -25.73 -5.88 -18.76
N HIS A 410 -26.36 -6.19 -19.90
CA HIS A 410 -27.77 -5.86 -20.18
C HIS A 410 -28.73 -7.06 -20.13
N GLU A 411 -28.24 -8.30 -19.94
CA GLU A 411 -29.10 -9.49 -19.88
C GLU A 411 -29.53 -9.92 -18.47
N THR A 412 -29.11 -9.23 -17.43
CA THR A 412 -29.52 -9.48 -16.04
C THR A 412 -30.05 -8.22 -15.37
N ALA A 413 -31.02 -7.56 -15.99
CA ALA A 413 -31.87 -6.54 -15.36
C ALA A 413 -33.30 -7.04 -15.27
#